data_22d19af3dc3108af597ab9d576c4a034
#
_entry.id   22d19af3dc3108af597ab9d576c4a034
#
_cell.length_a   1.000
_cell.length_b   1.000
_cell.length_c   1.000
_cell.angle_alpha   90.00
_cell.angle_beta   90.00
_cell.angle_gamma   90.00
#
_symmetry.space_group_name_H-M   'P 1'
#
loop_
_entity.id
_entity.type
_entity.pdbx_description
1 polymer ?
#
loop_
_entity_poly.entity_id
_entity_poly.type
_entity_poly.pdbx_seq_one_letter_code
_entity_poly.pdbx_strand_id
1 'polypeptide(L)'
;VEGVNYTGLYFNRKGLGRALEYKDKLTLFGSISLTASEGFTQKNLNRSHIENLAAMKRHAIAHFGHKISVNNIGVMAAFGCNYQGDIAPTCVVDILKDGMRIAEEIGAKITDFSLADTMGWASPHKIESVLGEVRTEWPEMQISLHLHDTRSLAVANAYAALKMGIRRFDSTVAGLGGCPFAGQPQAAGNICTEELVLLCEELGIETGVNLDTLIEVGRLAEDIVGHQLPSELVHAGSLNAFRRNISQ
;
A
#
# COMPACT_ATOMS: atom_id res chain seq x y z
N VAL A 1 21.95 -5.37 -1.71
CA VAL A 1 22.53 -4.26 -0.93
C VAL A 1 22.31 -4.59 0.53
N GLU A 2 23.34 -4.43 1.35
CA GLU A 2 23.24 -4.66 2.80
C GLU A 2 22.27 -3.67 3.44
N GLY A 3 21.45 -4.15 4.40
CA GLY A 3 20.42 -3.32 5.06
C GLY A 3 19.14 -3.11 4.27
N VAL A 4 19.04 -3.65 3.04
CA VAL A 4 17.82 -3.58 2.22
C VAL A 4 17.10 -4.92 2.22
N ASN A 5 15.81 -4.90 2.56
CA ASN A 5 14.93 -6.06 2.45
C ASN A 5 14.25 -6.06 1.07
N TYR A 6 14.55 -7.09 0.29
CA TYR A 6 13.92 -7.28 -1.02
C TYR A 6 12.71 -8.20 -0.87
N THR A 7 11.59 -7.82 -1.43
CA THR A 7 10.37 -8.61 -1.45
C THR A 7 9.90 -8.85 -2.88
N GLY A 8 9.07 -9.86 -3.10
CA GLY A 8 8.48 -10.15 -4.39
C GLY A 8 6.95 -10.20 -4.29
N LEU A 9 6.26 -9.62 -5.27
CA LEU A 9 4.81 -9.72 -5.38
C LEU A 9 4.43 -10.97 -6.18
N TYR A 10 3.61 -11.82 -5.60
CA TYR A 10 3.08 -13.02 -6.25
C TYR A 10 1.68 -13.37 -5.72
N PHE A 11 0.81 -13.91 -6.59
CA PHE A 11 -0.62 -14.08 -6.32
C PHE A 11 -1.09 -15.54 -6.29
N ASN A 12 -0.20 -16.49 -6.55
CA ASN A 12 -0.58 -17.89 -6.66
C ASN A 12 0.57 -18.85 -6.32
N ARG A 13 0.26 -20.14 -6.26
CA ARG A 13 1.24 -21.19 -5.93
C ARG A 13 2.45 -21.23 -6.87
N LYS A 14 2.25 -20.96 -8.17
CA LYS A 14 3.36 -20.91 -9.13
C LYS A 14 4.31 -19.76 -8.84
N GLY A 15 3.76 -18.59 -8.52
CA GLY A 15 4.55 -17.42 -8.09
C GLY A 15 5.28 -17.68 -6.78
N LEU A 16 4.62 -18.30 -5.79
CA LEU A 16 5.27 -18.71 -4.54
C LEU A 16 6.42 -19.69 -4.81
N GLY A 17 6.23 -20.69 -5.67
CA GLY A 17 7.31 -21.63 -6.05
C GLY A 17 8.53 -20.91 -6.61
N ARG A 18 8.32 -19.95 -7.52
CA ARG A 18 9.41 -19.11 -8.06
C ARG A 18 10.09 -18.24 -6.98
N ALA A 19 9.32 -17.65 -6.08
CA ALA A 19 9.87 -16.84 -4.99
C ALA A 19 10.73 -17.68 -4.04
N LEU A 20 10.34 -18.93 -3.78
CA LEU A 20 11.11 -19.89 -2.98
C LEU A 20 12.48 -20.24 -3.58
N GLU A 21 12.64 -20.21 -4.90
CA GLU A 21 13.95 -20.39 -5.58
C GLU A 21 14.93 -19.26 -5.20
N TYR A 22 14.43 -18.10 -4.75
CA TYR A 22 15.22 -16.93 -4.36
C TYR A 22 15.12 -16.59 -2.87
N LYS A 23 14.73 -17.55 -2.03
CA LYS A 23 14.54 -17.35 -0.58
C LYS A 23 15.75 -16.76 0.16
N ASP A 24 16.96 -17.00 -0.36
CA ASP A 24 18.20 -16.46 0.21
C ASP A 24 18.43 -14.98 -0.13
N LYS A 25 17.65 -14.43 -1.06
CA LYS A 25 17.73 -13.03 -1.53
C LYS A 25 16.45 -12.24 -1.24
N LEU A 26 15.34 -12.93 -1.04
CA LEU A 26 14.02 -12.32 -0.83
C LEU A 26 13.53 -12.59 0.59
N THR A 27 13.02 -11.56 1.23
CA THR A 27 12.19 -11.71 2.43
C THR A 27 10.81 -12.16 2.00
N LEU A 28 10.42 -13.38 2.36
CA LEU A 28 9.12 -13.95 2.03
C LEU A 28 8.17 -13.79 3.22
N PHE A 29 7.01 -13.27 2.96
CA PHE A 29 5.91 -13.21 3.92
C PHE A 29 4.59 -13.56 3.23
N GLY A 30 3.66 -14.11 4.00
CA GLY A 30 2.32 -14.44 3.54
C GLY A 30 1.33 -13.36 3.96
N SER A 31 0.35 -13.12 3.11
CA SER A 31 -0.78 -12.23 3.39
C SER A 31 -2.08 -12.90 2.98
N ILE A 32 -3.16 -12.58 3.70
CA ILE A 32 -4.53 -12.89 3.29
C ILE A 32 -5.05 -11.65 2.59
N SER A 33 -5.00 -11.65 1.24
CA SER A 33 -5.38 -10.49 0.42
C SER A 33 -6.84 -10.59 -0.02
N LEU A 34 -7.68 -9.73 0.54
CA LEU A 34 -9.11 -9.64 0.29
C LEU A 34 -9.46 -8.33 -0.44
N THR A 35 -10.71 -8.12 -0.74
CA THR A 35 -11.20 -6.89 -1.36
C THR A 35 -12.55 -6.48 -0.78
N ALA A 36 -12.73 -5.21 -0.55
CA ALA A 36 -13.99 -4.65 -0.09
C ALA A 36 -15.03 -4.48 -1.21
N SER A 37 -14.68 -4.78 -2.46
CA SER A 37 -15.57 -4.68 -3.62
C SER A 37 -15.75 -6.02 -4.32
N GLU A 38 -16.97 -6.56 -4.30
CA GLU A 38 -17.30 -7.76 -5.07
C GLU A 38 -17.20 -7.52 -6.58
N GLY A 39 -17.59 -6.34 -7.05
CA GLY A 39 -17.45 -5.95 -8.46
C GLY A 39 -15.99 -5.97 -8.93
N PHE A 40 -15.06 -5.50 -8.08
CA PHE A 40 -13.62 -5.60 -8.36
C PHE A 40 -13.13 -7.04 -8.34
N THR A 41 -13.56 -7.85 -7.37
CA THR A 41 -13.20 -9.26 -7.27
C THR A 41 -13.62 -10.03 -8.53
N GLN A 42 -14.86 -9.83 -8.95
CA GLN A 42 -15.38 -10.48 -10.15
C GLN A 42 -14.63 -10.05 -11.42
N LYS A 43 -14.36 -8.74 -11.55
CA LYS A 43 -13.72 -8.18 -12.75
C LYS A 43 -12.25 -8.56 -12.89
N ASN A 44 -11.50 -8.57 -11.77
CA ASN A 44 -10.05 -8.78 -11.79
C ASN A 44 -9.62 -10.21 -11.49
N LEU A 45 -10.36 -10.89 -10.61
CA LEU A 45 -9.99 -12.23 -10.17
C LEU A 45 -10.88 -13.31 -10.77
N ASN A 46 -11.95 -12.91 -11.48
CA ASN A 46 -12.99 -13.78 -12.02
C ASN A 46 -13.53 -14.76 -10.95
N ARG A 47 -13.83 -14.22 -9.78
CA ARG A 47 -14.28 -14.97 -8.59
C ARG A 47 -15.34 -14.19 -7.85
N SER A 48 -16.24 -14.90 -7.17
CA SER A 48 -17.09 -14.35 -6.12
C SER A 48 -16.28 -14.09 -4.85
N HIS A 49 -16.85 -13.34 -3.91
CA HIS A 49 -16.25 -13.13 -2.59
C HIS A 49 -15.93 -14.46 -1.88
N ILE A 50 -16.89 -15.41 -1.86
CA ILE A 50 -16.73 -16.73 -1.23
C ILE A 50 -15.60 -17.54 -1.87
N GLU A 51 -15.52 -17.53 -3.20
CA GLU A 51 -14.42 -18.22 -3.92
C GLU A 51 -13.06 -17.59 -3.62
N ASN A 52 -13.02 -16.25 -3.45
CA ASN A 52 -11.81 -15.55 -3.09
C ASN A 52 -11.37 -15.90 -1.66
N LEU A 53 -12.27 -15.94 -0.68
CA LEU A 53 -11.97 -16.40 0.68
C LEU A 53 -11.36 -17.80 0.67
N ALA A 54 -11.98 -18.74 -0.03
CA ALA A 54 -11.48 -20.10 -0.17
C ALA A 54 -10.09 -20.17 -0.86
N ALA A 55 -9.86 -19.31 -1.85
CA ALA A 55 -8.57 -19.23 -2.55
C ALA A 55 -7.48 -18.68 -1.63
N MET A 56 -7.77 -17.63 -0.86
CA MET A 56 -6.83 -17.02 0.08
C MET A 56 -6.49 -17.95 1.24
N LYS A 57 -7.47 -18.70 1.75
CA LYS A 57 -7.20 -19.75 2.73
C LYS A 57 -6.21 -20.79 2.20
N ARG A 58 -6.43 -21.30 0.97
CA ARG A 58 -5.49 -22.25 0.34
C ARG A 58 -4.10 -21.64 0.13
N HIS A 59 -4.03 -20.36 -0.22
CA HIS A 59 -2.77 -19.65 -0.40
C HIS A 59 -2.02 -19.51 0.93
N ALA A 60 -2.70 -19.10 1.99
CA ALA A 60 -2.13 -18.99 3.33
C ALA A 60 -1.63 -20.36 3.86
N ILE A 61 -2.39 -21.43 3.68
CA ILE A 61 -1.94 -22.80 4.03
C ILE A 61 -0.66 -23.18 3.27
N ALA A 62 -0.53 -22.79 1.99
CA ALA A 62 0.68 -23.06 1.22
C ALA A 62 1.92 -22.35 1.80
N HIS A 63 1.78 -21.11 2.30
CA HIS A 63 2.86 -20.40 2.99
C HIS A 63 3.29 -21.12 4.26
N PHE A 64 2.34 -21.53 5.10
CA PHE A 64 2.62 -22.32 6.30
C PHE A 64 3.38 -23.62 6.00
N GLY A 65 3.00 -24.32 4.92
CA GLY A 65 3.69 -25.53 4.47
C GLY A 65 5.17 -25.30 4.13
N HIS A 66 5.55 -24.08 3.78
CA HIS A 66 6.93 -23.66 3.53
C HIS A 66 7.56 -22.91 4.71
N LYS A 67 6.94 -22.92 5.89
CA LYS A 67 7.38 -22.20 7.10
C LYS A 67 7.48 -20.69 6.92
N ILE A 68 6.67 -20.13 6.02
CA ILE A 68 6.53 -18.69 5.82
C ILE A 68 5.37 -18.22 6.70
N SER A 69 5.62 -17.23 7.55
CA SER A 69 4.59 -16.64 8.41
C SER A 69 3.54 -15.89 7.59
N VAL A 70 2.28 -16.01 8.01
CA VAL A 70 1.15 -15.21 7.51
C VAL A 70 0.73 -14.30 8.64
N ASN A 71 1.05 -13.02 8.55
CA ASN A 71 0.86 -12.06 9.63
C ASN A 71 0.12 -10.80 9.20
N ASN A 72 -0.27 -10.70 7.94
CA ASN A 72 -0.96 -9.54 7.37
C ASN A 72 -2.29 -9.94 6.74
N ILE A 73 -3.30 -9.07 6.89
CA ILE A 73 -4.53 -9.08 6.10
C ILE A 73 -4.56 -7.80 5.27
N GLY A 74 -4.57 -7.95 3.95
CA GLY A 74 -4.69 -6.83 3.01
C GLY A 74 -6.12 -6.68 2.50
N VAL A 75 -6.61 -5.44 2.42
CA VAL A 75 -7.92 -5.11 1.84
C VAL A 75 -7.74 -4.15 0.67
N MET A 76 -7.98 -4.65 -0.53
CA MET A 76 -8.02 -3.84 -1.75
C MET A 76 -9.37 -3.10 -1.88
N ALA A 77 -9.39 -1.99 -2.62
CA ALA A 77 -10.56 -1.14 -2.82
C ALA A 77 -11.22 -0.68 -1.51
N ALA A 78 -10.41 -0.42 -0.46
CA ALA A 78 -10.90 -0.11 0.88
C ALA A 78 -11.66 1.22 0.97
N PHE A 79 -11.48 2.13 0.02
CA PHE A 79 -12.07 3.49 0.04
C PHE A 79 -13.05 3.76 -1.08
N GLY A 80 -13.21 2.82 -1.99
CA GLY A 80 -14.10 2.93 -3.15
C GLY A 80 -13.58 2.17 -4.38
N CYS A 81 -14.46 2.01 -5.37
CA CYS A 81 -14.23 1.16 -6.51
C CYS A 81 -14.96 1.67 -7.76
N ASN A 82 -14.29 1.63 -8.92
CA ASN A 82 -14.89 2.02 -10.21
C ASN A 82 -16.08 1.13 -10.63
N TYR A 83 -16.24 -0.04 -10.01
CA TYR A 83 -17.29 -1.01 -10.37
C TYR A 83 -18.47 -1.02 -9.38
N GLN A 84 -18.27 -0.47 -8.18
CA GLN A 84 -19.26 -0.53 -7.10
C GLN A 84 -19.54 0.84 -6.47
N GLY A 85 -18.70 1.84 -6.75
CA GLY A 85 -18.77 3.16 -6.15
C GLY A 85 -18.15 3.24 -4.76
N ASP A 86 -18.76 4.00 -3.87
CA ASP A 86 -18.31 4.17 -2.49
C ASP A 86 -18.39 2.87 -1.70
N ILE A 87 -17.39 2.64 -0.85
CA ILE A 87 -17.35 1.52 0.08
C ILE A 87 -17.56 2.04 1.50
N ALA A 88 -18.54 1.48 2.19
CA ALA A 88 -18.81 1.83 3.58
C ALA A 88 -17.66 1.36 4.49
N PRO A 89 -17.24 2.14 5.50
CA PRO A 89 -16.21 1.73 6.46
C PRO A 89 -16.52 0.39 7.15
N THR A 90 -17.77 0.13 7.47
CA THR A 90 -18.23 -1.14 8.05
C THR A 90 -17.99 -2.33 7.13
N CYS A 91 -18.08 -2.15 5.79
CA CYS A 91 -17.73 -3.20 4.83
C CYS A 91 -16.26 -3.60 4.93
N VAL A 92 -15.36 -2.63 5.13
CA VAL A 92 -13.91 -2.91 5.33
C VAL A 92 -13.69 -3.72 6.59
N VAL A 93 -14.39 -3.37 7.68
CA VAL A 93 -14.35 -4.12 8.95
C VAL A 93 -14.85 -5.56 8.75
N ASP A 94 -15.95 -5.76 8.04
CA ASP A 94 -16.49 -7.10 7.78
C ASP A 94 -15.52 -7.96 6.95
N ILE A 95 -14.86 -7.39 5.96
CA ILE A 95 -13.81 -8.07 5.18
C ILE A 95 -12.60 -8.43 6.05
N LEU A 96 -12.19 -7.55 6.95
CA LEU A 96 -11.13 -7.86 7.92
C LEU A 96 -11.53 -8.99 8.87
N LYS A 97 -12.80 -9.03 9.34
CA LYS A 97 -13.34 -10.14 10.13
C LYS A 97 -13.31 -11.48 9.37
N ASP A 98 -13.60 -11.45 8.07
CA ASP A 98 -13.47 -12.64 7.22
C ASP A 98 -12.01 -13.11 7.15
N GLY A 99 -11.07 -12.18 7.00
CA GLY A 99 -9.64 -12.49 7.03
C GLY A 99 -9.18 -13.04 8.38
N MET A 100 -9.65 -12.47 9.48
CA MET A 100 -9.34 -12.95 10.83
C MET A 100 -9.88 -14.38 11.08
N ARG A 101 -11.08 -14.71 10.57
CA ARG A 101 -11.60 -16.10 10.63
C ARG A 101 -10.71 -17.07 9.86
N ILE A 102 -10.25 -16.70 8.66
CA ILE A 102 -9.30 -17.54 7.92
C ILE A 102 -8.00 -17.73 8.74
N ALA A 103 -7.48 -16.65 9.32
CA ALA A 103 -6.26 -16.68 10.12
C ALA A 103 -6.41 -17.62 11.33
N GLU A 104 -7.52 -17.53 12.05
CA GLU A 104 -7.85 -18.41 13.19
C GLU A 104 -7.90 -19.89 12.77
N GLU A 105 -8.61 -20.20 11.69
CA GLU A 105 -8.76 -21.57 11.16
C GLU A 105 -7.42 -22.23 10.76
N ILE A 106 -6.43 -21.43 10.36
CA ILE A 106 -5.10 -21.93 9.98
C ILE A 106 -4.05 -21.75 11.07
N GLY A 107 -4.41 -21.16 12.23
CA GLY A 107 -3.49 -20.88 13.33
C GLY A 107 -2.50 -19.74 13.02
N ALA A 108 -2.83 -18.80 12.12
CA ALA A 108 -2.00 -17.65 11.82
C ALA A 108 -2.18 -16.55 12.87
N LYS A 109 -1.07 -15.90 13.24
CA LYS A 109 -1.08 -14.74 14.12
C LYS A 109 -0.98 -13.46 13.29
N ILE A 110 -2.10 -12.78 13.11
CA ILE A 110 -2.14 -11.49 12.40
C ILE A 110 -1.64 -10.39 13.34
N THR A 111 -0.76 -9.55 12.82
CA THR A 111 -0.19 -8.38 13.50
C THR A 111 -0.42 -7.10 12.73
N ASP A 112 -0.74 -7.20 11.44
CA ASP A 112 -0.79 -6.07 10.53
C ASP A 112 -2.03 -6.13 9.64
N PHE A 113 -2.64 -4.96 9.38
CA PHE A 113 -3.58 -4.74 8.30
C PHE A 113 -2.97 -3.81 7.25
N SER A 114 -3.21 -4.08 5.97
CA SER A 114 -2.89 -3.15 4.88
C SER A 114 -4.15 -2.77 4.12
N LEU A 115 -4.42 -1.47 4.02
CA LEU A 115 -5.62 -0.93 3.37
C LEU A 115 -5.19 -0.17 2.10
N ALA A 116 -5.75 -0.58 0.95
CA ALA A 116 -5.34 -0.03 -0.33
C ALA A 116 -6.44 0.84 -0.97
N ASP A 117 -6.04 2.05 -1.36
CA ASP A 117 -6.79 2.92 -2.27
C ASP A 117 -6.51 2.50 -3.72
N THR A 118 -6.96 1.31 -4.08
CA THR A 118 -6.61 0.62 -5.34
C THR A 118 -6.91 1.45 -6.59
N MET A 119 -7.88 2.34 -6.56
CA MET A 119 -8.36 3.09 -7.74
C MET A 119 -8.41 4.60 -7.50
N GLY A 120 -7.75 5.12 -6.45
CA GLY A 120 -7.70 6.54 -6.16
C GLY A 120 -9.05 7.12 -5.74
N TRP A 121 -9.83 6.40 -4.94
CA TRP A 121 -11.14 6.82 -4.40
C TRP A 121 -11.07 7.42 -3.00
N ALA A 122 -9.90 7.33 -2.35
CA ALA A 122 -9.72 7.87 -1.01
C ALA A 122 -9.81 9.41 -1.01
N SER A 123 -10.32 9.92 0.08
CA SER A 123 -10.26 11.32 0.50
C SER A 123 -9.89 11.38 1.97
N PRO A 124 -9.39 12.50 2.51
CA PRO A 124 -9.06 12.62 3.93
C PRO A 124 -10.19 12.15 4.86
N HIS A 125 -11.41 12.55 4.57
CA HIS A 125 -12.60 12.12 5.33
C HIS A 125 -12.82 10.60 5.28
N LYS A 126 -12.66 9.96 4.11
CA LYS A 126 -12.77 8.49 3.99
C LYS A 126 -11.66 7.78 4.75
N ILE A 127 -10.43 8.30 4.69
CA ILE A 127 -9.30 7.79 5.48
C ILE A 127 -9.66 7.80 6.98
N GLU A 128 -10.11 8.95 7.48
CA GLU A 128 -10.49 9.10 8.89
C GLU A 128 -11.63 8.14 9.27
N SER A 129 -12.66 8.04 8.45
CA SER A 129 -13.82 7.19 8.71
C SER A 129 -13.45 5.71 8.73
N VAL A 130 -12.70 5.21 7.73
CA VAL A 130 -12.31 3.80 7.66
C VAL A 130 -11.35 3.45 8.80
N LEU A 131 -10.34 4.29 9.06
CA LEU A 131 -9.39 4.05 10.13
C LEU A 131 -10.06 4.10 11.51
N GLY A 132 -11.03 4.99 11.70
CA GLY A 132 -11.82 5.09 12.94
C GLY A 132 -12.56 3.80 13.23
N GLU A 133 -13.30 3.27 12.25
CA GLU A 133 -14.03 2.00 12.39
C GLU A 133 -13.09 0.81 12.63
N VAL A 134 -12.00 0.70 11.88
CA VAL A 134 -11.02 -0.38 12.06
C VAL A 134 -10.39 -0.33 13.45
N ARG A 135 -10.02 0.85 13.95
CA ARG A 135 -9.43 1.00 15.28
C ARG A 135 -10.41 0.78 16.43
N THR A 136 -11.70 1.01 16.20
CA THR A 136 -12.73 0.68 17.18
C THR A 136 -12.77 -0.82 17.43
N GLU A 137 -12.61 -1.63 16.41
CA GLU A 137 -12.61 -3.09 16.51
C GLU A 137 -11.24 -3.66 16.94
N TRP A 138 -10.14 -3.07 16.41
CA TRP A 138 -8.76 -3.54 16.68
C TRP A 138 -7.84 -2.36 17.03
N PRO A 139 -7.90 -1.81 18.26
CA PRO A 139 -7.15 -0.62 18.65
C PRO A 139 -5.62 -0.79 18.58
N GLU A 140 -5.11 -1.98 18.82
CA GLU A 140 -3.67 -2.29 18.85
C GLU A 140 -3.10 -2.79 17.53
N MET A 141 -3.95 -2.98 16.50
CA MET A 141 -3.50 -3.50 15.22
C MET A 141 -2.63 -2.47 14.48
N GLN A 142 -1.50 -2.94 13.97
CA GLN A 142 -0.69 -2.14 13.06
C GLN A 142 -1.42 -1.96 11.74
N ILE A 143 -1.47 -0.74 11.23
CA ILE A 143 -2.12 -0.46 9.94
C ILE A 143 -1.11 0.21 9.01
N SER A 144 -1.01 -0.30 7.78
CA SER A 144 -0.31 0.32 6.66
C SER A 144 -1.30 0.77 5.60
N LEU A 145 -0.94 1.83 4.86
CA LEU A 145 -1.73 2.34 3.77
C LEU A 145 -0.96 2.26 2.45
N HIS A 146 -1.67 1.83 1.42
CA HIS A 146 -1.25 1.90 0.03
C HIS A 146 -2.14 2.93 -0.69
N LEU A 147 -1.59 4.12 -0.92
CA LEU A 147 -2.34 5.26 -1.45
C LEU A 147 -2.01 5.51 -2.91
N HIS A 148 -3.04 5.75 -3.71
CA HIS A 148 -2.89 6.16 -5.10
C HIS A 148 -3.15 7.66 -5.29
N ASP A 149 -2.32 8.29 -6.11
CA ASP A 149 -2.39 9.72 -6.43
C ASP A 149 -3.13 10.03 -7.72
N THR A 150 -3.92 9.11 -8.20
CA THR A 150 -4.69 9.20 -9.45
C THR A 150 -5.47 10.51 -9.60
N ARG A 151 -5.86 11.15 -8.49
CA ARG A 151 -6.61 12.42 -8.42
C ARG A 151 -5.96 13.45 -7.52
N SER A 152 -4.64 13.38 -7.34
CA SER A 152 -3.84 14.33 -6.57
C SER A 152 -4.31 14.49 -5.10
N LEU A 153 -4.81 13.41 -4.50
CA LEU A 153 -5.25 13.42 -3.09
C LEU A 153 -4.36 12.57 -2.18
N ALA A 154 -3.35 11.87 -2.71
CA ALA A 154 -2.58 10.93 -1.91
C ALA A 154 -1.84 11.61 -0.76
N VAL A 155 -1.23 12.78 -0.98
CA VAL A 155 -0.54 13.55 0.08
C VAL A 155 -1.51 14.03 1.16
N ALA A 156 -2.70 14.52 0.76
CA ALA A 156 -3.74 14.92 1.71
C ALA A 156 -4.26 13.72 2.52
N ASN A 157 -4.41 12.57 1.88
CA ASN A 157 -4.80 11.31 2.52
C ASN A 157 -3.72 10.82 3.50
N ALA A 158 -2.44 10.91 3.10
CA ALA A 158 -1.32 10.59 3.97
C ALA A 158 -1.28 11.51 5.20
N TYR A 159 -1.53 12.82 5.02
CA TYR A 159 -1.63 13.77 6.14
C TYR A 159 -2.72 13.36 7.13
N ALA A 160 -3.94 13.06 6.65
CA ALA A 160 -5.03 12.61 7.50
C ALA A 160 -4.66 11.33 8.26
N ALA A 161 -4.03 10.36 7.59
CA ALA A 161 -3.57 9.12 8.19
C ALA A 161 -2.48 9.33 9.24
N LEU A 162 -1.49 10.20 8.97
CA LEU A 162 -0.43 10.58 9.92
C LEU A 162 -1.01 11.20 11.19
N LYS A 163 -2.02 12.06 11.06
CA LYS A 163 -2.75 12.67 12.19
C LYS A 163 -3.46 11.62 13.04
N MET A 164 -3.93 10.54 12.44
CA MET A 164 -4.50 9.39 13.14
C MET A 164 -3.44 8.40 13.66
N GLY A 165 -2.15 8.71 13.53
CA GLY A 165 -1.07 7.88 14.06
C GLY A 165 -0.65 6.73 13.16
N ILE A 166 -1.04 6.70 11.88
CA ILE A 166 -0.47 5.76 10.90
C ILE A 166 0.99 6.13 10.66
N ARG A 167 1.85 5.10 10.55
CA ARG A 167 3.31 5.27 10.38
C ARG A 167 3.89 4.39 9.28
N ARG A 168 3.04 3.62 8.58
CA ARG A 168 3.47 2.71 7.52
C ARG A 168 2.72 3.02 6.24
N PHE A 169 3.47 3.30 5.18
CA PHE A 169 2.95 3.63 3.86
C PHE A 169 3.75 2.89 2.80
N ASP A 170 3.06 2.43 1.77
CA ASP A 170 3.69 2.05 0.51
C ASP A 170 3.80 3.30 -0.37
N SER A 171 4.96 3.53 -0.94
CA SER A 171 5.22 4.64 -1.86
C SER A 171 6.21 4.21 -2.94
N THR A 172 6.36 5.01 -3.98
CA THR A 172 7.33 4.73 -5.05
C THR A 172 8.16 5.96 -5.36
N VAL A 173 9.41 5.72 -5.78
CA VAL A 173 10.30 6.78 -6.26
C VAL A 173 9.64 7.49 -7.43
N ALA A 174 9.58 8.81 -7.35
CA ALA A 174 8.98 9.72 -8.33
C ALA A 174 7.54 9.34 -8.74
N GLY A 175 6.81 8.57 -7.92
CA GLY A 175 5.49 8.08 -8.27
C GLY A 175 5.49 7.02 -9.39
N LEU A 176 6.62 6.35 -9.60
CA LEU A 176 6.76 5.32 -10.64
C LEU A 176 5.67 4.24 -10.50
N GLY A 177 5.11 3.85 -11.64
CA GLY A 177 4.04 2.88 -11.73
C GLY A 177 2.67 3.54 -11.89
N GLY A 178 1.92 3.07 -12.90
CA GLY A 178 0.55 3.49 -13.14
C GLY A 178 -0.45 2.71 -12.30
N CYS A 179 -1.72 3.13 -12.39
CA CYS A 179 -2.82 2.37 -11.82
C CYS A 179 -3.60 1.67 -12.94
N PRO A 180 -3.41 0.37 -13.19
CA PRO A 180 -4.12 -0.33 -14.25
C PRO A 180 -5.64 -0.37 -14.02
N PHE A 181 -6.08 -0.12 -12.78
CA PHE A 181 -7.49 -0.14 -12.39
C PHE A 181 -8.14 1.25 -12.38
N ALA A 182 -7.38 2.33 -12.55
CA ALA A 182 -7.92 3.69 -12.59
C ALA A 182 -8.76 3.96 -13.85
N GLY A 183 -8.67 3.10 -14.85
CA GLY A 183 -9.38 3.26 -16.13
C GLY A 183 -8.71 4.24 -17.10
N GLN A 184 -7.58 4.83 -16.72
CA GLN A 184 -6.79 5.77 -17.50
C GLN A 184 -5.31 5.38 -17.46
N PRO A 185 -4.71 4.93 -18.57
CA PRO A 185 -3.32 4.42 -18.57
C PRO A 185 -2.26 5.47 -18.18
N GLN A 186 -2.57 6.74 -18.31
CA GLN A 186 -1.67 7.86 -18.00
C GLN A 186 -1.88 8.42 -16.58
N ALA A 187 -2.85 7.92 -15.82
CA ALA A 187 -3.09 8.40 -14.48
C ALA A 187 -1.95 8.00 -13.55
N ALA A 188 -1.55 8.92 -12.67
CA ALA A 188 -0.62 8.61 -11.58
C ALA A 188 -1.15 7.44 -10.75
N GLY A 189 -0.26 6.56 -10.35
CA GLY A 189 -0.57 5.42 -9.49
C GLY A 189 -0.24 5.73 -8.03
N ASN A 190 0.90 5.25 -7.60
CA ASN A 190 1.32 5.35 -6.20
C ASN A 190 1.62 6.79 -5.76
N ILE A 191 1.45 7.06 -4.47
CA ILE A 191 2.01 8.27 -3.85
C ILE A 191 3.54 8.30 -4.05
N CYS A 192 4.07 9.47 -4.39
CA CYS A 192 5.50 9.66 -4.54
C CYS A 192 6.18 9.65 -3.18
N THR A 193 7.31 8.97 -3.08
CA THR A 193 8.07 8.91 -1.83
C THR A 193 8.61 10.28 -1.44
N GLU A 194 9.01 11.09 -2.42
CA GLU A 194 9.55 12.44 -2.25
C GLU A 194 8.55 13.36 -1.54
N GLU A 195 7.31 13.40 -2.03
CA GLU A 195 6.22 14.21 -1.46
C GLU A 195 5.82 13.71 -0.08
N LEU A 196 5.82 12.41 0.14
CA LEU A 196 5.53 11.82 1.44
C LEU A 196 6.64 12.15 2.47
N VAL A 197 7.90 12.09 2.06
CA VAL A 197 9.04 12.45 2.93
C VAL A 197 9.01 13.95 3.24
N LEU A 198 8.78 14.82 2.25
CA LEU A 198 8.61 16.24 2.49
C LEU A 198 7.48 16.53 3.49
N LEU A 199 6.32 15.89 3.31
CA LEU A 199 5.20 16.02 4.26
C LEU A 199 5.63 15.64 5.69
N CYS A 200 6.36 14.54 5.84
CA CYS A 200 6.86 14.11 7.14
C CYS A 200 7.84 15.13 7.74
N GLU A 201 8.81 15.63 6.96
CA GLU A 201 9.75 16.66 7.40
C GLU A 201 9.03 17.93 7.88
N GLU A 202 8.05 18.44 7.11
CA GLU A 202 7.26 19.63 7.48
C GLU A 202 6.36 19.41 8.72
N LEU A 203 6.07 18.16 9.06
CA LEU A 203 5.36 17.76 10.28
C LEU A 203 6.30 17.46 11.46
N GLY A 204 7.62 17.57 11.28
CA GLY A 204 8.62 17.21 12.28
C GLY A 204 8.71 15.71 12.54
N ILE A 205 8.33 14.86 11.57
CA ILE A 205 8.40 13.41 11.66
C ILE A 205 9.68 12.93 10.96
N GLU A 206 10.56 12.29 11.71
CA GLU A 206 11.79 11.70 11.17
C GLU A 206 11.47 10.43 10.38
N THR A 207 11.91 10.39 9.12
CA THR A 207 11.76 9.22 8.25
C THR A 207 13.04 8.40 8.12
N GLY A 208 14.19 8.99 8.44
CA GLY A 208 15.50 8.43 8.17
C GLY A 208 15.91 8.50 6.69
N VAL A 209 15.09 9.10 5.82
CA VAL A 209 15.36 9.27 4.39
C VAL A 209 15.94 10.65 4.14
N ASN A 210 17.01 10.74 3.38
CA ASN A 210 17.56 12.02 2.91
C ASN A 210 16.79 12.47 1.66
N LEU A 211 16.01 13.55 1.79
CA LEU A 211 15.14 14.03 0.73
C LEU A 211 15.92 14.53 -0.50
N ASP A 212 17.06 15.20 -0.31
CA ASP A 212 17.87 15.70 -1.44
C ASP A 212 18.40 14.53 -2.27
N THR A 213 18.94 13.49 -1.62
CA THR A 213 19.39 12.26 -2.29
C THR A 213 18.23 11.50 -2.95
N LEU A 214 17.05 11.47 -2.32
CA LEU A 214 15.86 10.84 -2.90
C LEU A 214 15.42 11.53 -4.19
N ILE A 215 15.46 12.86 -4.24
CA ILE A 215 15.17 13.64 -5.46
C ILE A 215 16.16 13.30 -6.60
N GLU A 216 17.44 13.11 -6.28
CA GLU A 216 18.43 12.66 -7.27
C GLU A 216 18.11 11.25 -7.80
N VAL A 217 17.66 10.35 -6.93
CA VAL A 217 17.20 9.01 -7.33
C VAL A 217 15.95 9.09 -8.19
N GLY A 218 15.03 10.03 -7.90
CA GLY A 218 13.86 10.31 -8.74
C GLY A 218 14.24 10.73 -10.17
N ARG A 219 15.21 11.62 -10.32
CA ARG A 219 15.76 12.01 -11.65
C ARG A 219 16.38 10.83 -12.38
N LEU A 220 17.16 10.01 -11.66
CA LEU A 220 17.70 8.78 -12.23
C LEU A 220 16.60 7.83 -12.70
N ALA A 221 15.49 7.73 -11.97
CA ALA A 221 14.35 6.91 -12.37
C ALA A 221 13.72 7.44 -13.68
N GLU A 222 13.58 8.76 -13.87
CA GLU A 222 13.12 9.38 -15.12
C GLU A 222 14.07 9.07 -16.28
N ASP A 223 15.38 9.17 -16.06
CA ASP A 223 16.40 8.83 -17.07
C ASP A 223 16.28 7.36 -17.50
N ILE A 224 16.07 6.45 -16.54
CA ILE A 224 15.95 5.01 -16.82
C ILE A 224 14.68 4.69 -17.62
N VAL A 225 13.54 5.30 -17.27
CA VAL A 225 12.26 5.04 -17.95
C VAL A 225 12.09 5.85 -19.24
N GLY A 226 12.88 6.92 -19.41
CA GLY A 226 12.91 7.76 -20.61
C GLY A 226 11.77 8.75 -20.73
N HIS A 227 11.08 9.08 -19.65
CA HIS A 227 10.04 10.11 -19.60
C HIS A 227 9.90 10.69 -18.19
N GLN A 228 9.25 11.85 -18.08
CA GLN A 228 8.93 12.47 -16.79
C GLN A 228 7.97 11.61 -15.97
N LEU A 229 8.21 11.59 -14.65
CA LEU A 229 7.40 10.91 -13.65
C LEU A 229 6.55 11.92 -12.84
N PRO A 230 5.54 11.47 -12.09
CA PRO A 230 4.57 12.35 -11.43
C PRO A 230 5.11 13.24 -10.30
N SER A 231 6.31 12.99 -9.76
CA SER A 231 6.81 13.75 -8.61
C SER A 231 7.12 15.21 -8.98
N GLU A 232 6.43 16.15 -8.35
CA GLU A 232 6.71 17.57 -8.48
C GLU A 232 8.06 17.94 -7.85
N LEU A 233 8.47 17.27 -6.78
CA LEU A 233 9.74 17.54 -6.10
C LEU A 233 10.96 17.14 -6.90
N VAL A 234 10.86 16.16 -7.77
CA VAL A 234 11.96 15.81 -8.70
C VAL A 234 12.32 17.01 -9.59
N HIS A 235 11.33 17.83 -9.93
CA HIS A 235 11.50 19.01 -10.78
C HIS A 235 11.76 20.29 -9.98
N ALA A 236 11.02 20.50 -8.88
CA ALA A 236 11.12 21.70 -8.05
C ALA A 236 12.33 21.71 -7.10
N GLY A 237 12.81 20.53 -6.69
CA GLY A 237 13.82 20.40 -5.64
C GLY A 237 13.28 20.59 -4.22
N SER A 238 14.13 20.35 -3.22
CA SER A 238 13.74 20.48 -1.81
C SER A 238 13.81 21.92 -1.30
N LEU A 239 13.04 22.24 -0.27
CA LEU A 239 13.14 23.50 0.46
C LEU A 239 14.47 23.63 1.21
N ASN A 240 15.13 22.54 1.52
CA ASN A 240 16.38 22.51 2.28
C ASN A 240 17.53 23.24 1.56
N ALA A 241 17.53 23.22 0.23
CA ALA A 241 18.51 23.98 -0.56
C ALA A 241 18.38 25.50 -0.33
N PHE A 242 17.16 26.02 -0.24
CA PHE A 242 16.91 27.43 0.01
C PHE A 242 17.15 27.79 1.49
N ARG A 243 16.74 26.96 2.44
CA ARG A 243 16.94 27.16 3.88
C ARG A 243 18.42 27.30 4.23
N ARG A 244 19.29 26.47 3.64
CA ARG A 244 20.75 26.56 3.84
C ARG A 244 21.35 27.90 3.37
N ASN A 245 20.83 28.45 2.27
CA ASN A 245 21.35 29.72 1.73
C ASN A 245 20.90 30.95 2.52
N ILE A 246 19.78 30.89 3.22
CA ILE A 246 19.25 32.00 4.06
C ILE A 246 19.94 32.04 5.43
N SER A 247 20.48 30.89 5.90
CA SER A 247 21.13 30.76 7.19
C SER A 247 22.62 31.12 7.17
N GLN A 248 23.16 31.51 6.01
CA GLN A 248 24.52 32.04 5.79
C GLN A 248 24.47 33.58 5.66
#